data_179233b4ff79c676b5626e87f45dedc8
#
_entry.id   179233b4ff79c676b5626e87f45dedc8
#
_cell.length_a   1.000
_cell.length_b   1.000
_cell.length_c   1.000
_cell.angle_alpha   90.00
_cell.angle_beta   90.00
_cell.angle_gamma   90.00
#
_symmetry.space_group_name_H-M   'P 1'
#
loop_
_entity.id
_entity.type
_entity.pdbx_description
1 polymer ?
#
loop_
_entity_poly.entity_id
_entity_poly.type
_entity_poly.pdbx_seq_one_letter_code
_entity_poly.pdbx_strand_id
1 'polypeptide(L)'
;KIDLQPGYQLLDGNGAMGVLRWRHNSDDSGHILNSGYAMGDLGRIKTQQAFLKEVVRKCLQPDVLLSNLMDYISIFQKNVTTDLSVGNLAYFGKSAIGRLDMDSVEFVTLPNQSAGDAHLLPVGSQIVEMVNEGFNPYQSDISLRDLNLAGKRPGSSSTGTTPRPQAT
;
A
#
# COMPACT_ATOMS: atom_id res chain seq x y z
N LYS A 1 16.65 -19.12 -3.02
CA LYS A 1 17.44 -18.33 -3.94
C LYS A 1 16.51 -17.74 -4.99
N ILE A 2 16.61 -16.43 -5.22
CA ILE A 2 15.88 -15.74 -6.29
C ILE A 2 16.83 -15.68 -7.47
N ASP A 3 16.39 -16.19 -8.62
CA ASP A 3 17.19 -16.22 -9.85
C ASP A 3 16.30 -15.73 -11.00
N LEU A 4 16.22 -14.42 -11.12
CA LEU A 4 15.42 -13.74 -12.14
C LEU A 4 16.34 -13.03 -13.11
N GLN A 5 16.04 -13.15 -14.40
CA GLN A 5 16.81 -12.49 -15.44
C GLN A 5 16.28 -11.06 -15.67
N PRO A 6 17.11 -10.12 -16.11
CA PRO A 6 16.63 -8.80 -16.52
C PRO A 6 15.65 -8.90 -17.69
N GLY A 7 14.63 -8.03 -17.68
CA GLY A 7 13.68 -7.90 -18.76
C GLY A 7 12.28 -8.42 -18.44
N TYR A 8 11.42 -8.39 -19.46
CA TYR A 8 10.03 -8.85 -19.33
C TYR A 8 9.98 -10.37 -19.26
N GLN A 9 9.35 -10.91 -18.23
CA GLN A 9 9.19 -12.33 -18.04
C GLN A 9 7.90 -12.66 -17.31
N LEU A 10 7.33 -13.83 -17.58
CA LEU A 10 6.19 -14.34 -16.85
C LEU A 10 6.67 -14.90 -15.50
N LEU A 11 6.08 -14.44 -14.42
CA LEU A 11 6.39 -14.91 -13.07
C LEU A 11 5.28 -15.79 -12.54
N ASP A 12 5.64 -16.88 -11.91
CA ASP A 12 4.76 -17.61 -11.01
C ASP A 12 4.67 -16.93 -9.63
N GLY A 13 3.89 -17.49 -8.71
CA GLY A 13 3.75 -16.92 -7.37
C GLY A 13 5.06 -16.82 -6.59
N ASN A 14 5.98 -17.78 -6.76
CA ASN A 14 7.29 -17.77 -6.09
C ASN A 14 8.21 -16.70 -6.68
N GLY A 15 8.25 -16.58 -7.99
CA GLY A 15 8.97 -15.52 -8.68
C GLY A 15 8.47 -14.13 -8.31
N ALA A 16 7.14 -13.94 -8.28
CA ALA A 16 6.50 -12.70 -7.85
C ALA A 16 6.88 -12.34 -6.39
N MET A 17 6.80 -13.30 -5.47
CA MET A 17 7.23 -13.11 -4.08
C MET A 17 8.73 -12.81 -3.99
N GLY A 18 9.53 -13.39 -4.87
CA GLY A 18 10.96 -13.08 -4.99
C GLY A 18 11.19 -11.60 -5.30
N VAL A 19 10.53 -11.08 -6.35
CA VAL A 19 10.62 -9.66 -6.73
C VAL A 19 10.17 -8.75 -5.60
N LEU A 20 9.04 -9.04 -4.97
CA LEU A 20 8.46 -8.19 -3.92
C LEU A 20 9.29 -8.14 -2.63
N ARG A 21 10.06 -9.19 -2.36
CA ARG A 21 10.89 -9.30 -1.15
C ARG A 21 12.34 -8.92 -1.36
N TRP A 22 12.80 -8.85 -2.61
CA TRP A 22 14.19 -8.54 -2.88
C TRP A 22 14.56 -7.13 -2.40
N ARG A 23 15.69 -7.01 -1.72
CA ARG A 23 16.25 -5.74 -1.24
C ARG A 23 17.67 -5.51 -1.75
N HIS A 24 18.48 -6.55 -1.67
CA HIS A 24 19.89 -6.57 -2.05
C HIS A 24 20.31 -8.02 -2.30
N ASN A 25 21.41 -8.22 -2.97
CA ASN A 25 22.06 -9.51 -3.05
C ASN A 25 22.95 -9.74 -1.83
N SER A 26 23.18 -11.00 -1.49
CA SER A 26 24.18 -11.44 -0.53
C SER A 26 25.05 -12.53 -1.14
N ASP A 27 26.28 -12.66 -0.65
CA ASP A 27 27.12 -13.80 -0.95
C ASP A 27 26.65 -15.07 -0.20
N ASP A 28 27.34 -16.19 -0.43
CA ASP A 28 27.01 -17.46 0.21
C ASP A 28 27.26 -17.45 1.73
N SER A 29 28.00 -16.48 2.25
CA SER A 29 28.25 -16.27 3.69
C SER A 29 27.23 -15.30 4.32
N GLY A 30 26.31 -14.76 3.51
CA GLY A 30 25.28 -13.82 3.97
C GLY A 30 25.72 -12.34 4.03
N HIS A 31 26.93 -12.01 3.57
CA HIS A 31 27.37 -10.61 3.49
C HIS A 31 26.59 -9.89 2.39
N ILE A 32 26.12 -8.69 2.71
CA ILE A 32 25.40 -7.83 1.76
C ILE A 32 26.37 -7.35 0.69
N LEU A 33 26.06 -7.67 -0.57
CA LEU A 33 26.77 -7.15 -1.71
C LEU A 33 26.34 -5.70 -1.99
N ASN A 34 27.22 -4.93 -2.64
CA ASN A 34 26.89 -3.56 -3.08
C ASN A 34 25.92 -3.58 -4.27
N SER A 35 24.75 -4.16 -4.03
CA SER A 35 23.66 -4.31 -4.99
C SER A 35 22.33 -4.15 -4.26
N GLY A 36 21.41 -3.41 -4.82
CA GLY A 36 20.12 -3.14 -4.21
C GLY A 36 19.43 -1.97 -4.90
N TYR A 37 18.32 -1.55 -4.35
CA TYR A 37 17.67 -0.34 -4.81
C TYR A 37 18.49 0.90 -4.41
N ALA A 38 18.69 1.82 -5.36
CA ALA A 38 19.43 3.06 -5.11
C ALA A 38 18.85 3.90 -3.94
N MET A 39 17.53 3.79 -3.71
CA MET A 39 16.83 4.45 -2.61
C MET A 39 16.54 3.48 -1.44
N GLY A 40 17.26 2.36 -1.35
CA GLY A 40 17.06 1.36 -0.31
C GLY A 40 15.62 0.84 -0.25
N ASP A 41 15.01 0.87 0.93
CA ASP A 41 13.66 0.34 1.15
C ASP A 41 12.57 1.10 0.38
N LEU A 42 12.73 2.40 0.14
CA LEU A 42 11.80 3.20 -0.67
C LEU A 42 11.76 2.73 -2.13
N GLY A 43 12.89 2.26 -2.67
CA GLY A 43 12.94 1.64 -4.00
C GLY A 43 12.13 0.35 -4.06
N ARG A 44 12.21 -0.48 -3.02
CA ARG A 44 11.39 -1.69 -2.90
C ARG A 44 9.89 -1.36 -2.84
N ILE A 45 9.49 -0.35 -2.06
CA ILE A 45 8.10 0.10 -1.98
C ILE A 45 7.58 0.50 -3.36
N LYS A 46 8.33 1.25 -4.15
CA LYS A 46 7.95 1.61 -5.53
C LYS A 46 7.74 0.38 -6.42
N THR A 47 8.62 -0.62 -6.32
CA THR A 47 8.45 -1.89 -7.05
C THR A 47 7.19 -2.63 -6.62
N GLN A 48 6.91 -2.68 -5.31
CA GLN A 48 5.69 -3.29 -4.77
C GLN A 48 4.43 -2.57 -5.27
N GLN A 49 4.42 -1.25 -5.27
CA GLN A 49 3.31 -0.45 -5.77
C GLN A 49 3.07 -0.67 -7.27
N ALA A 50 4.14 -0.64 -8.08
CA ALA A 50 4.04 -0.90 -9.52
C ALA A 50 3.53 -2.32 -9.81
N PHE A 51 4.04 -3.32 -9.09
CA PHE A 51 3.57 -4.70 -9.21
C PHE A 51 2.08 -4.83 -8.84
N LEU A 52 1.67 -4.24 -7.72
CA LEU A 52 0.28 -4.28 -7.27
C LEU A 52 -0.65 -3.61 -8.29
N LYS A 53 -0.25 -2.48 -8.86
CA LYS A 53 -1.01 -1.80 -9.92
C LYS A 53 -1.26 -2.71 -11.12
N GLU A 54 -0.24 -3.44 -11.58
CA GLU A 54 -0.37 -4.38 -12.69
C GLU A 54 -1.25 -5.60 -12.35
N VAL A 55 -1.13 -6.12 -11.13
CA VAL A 55 -2.01 -7.22 -10.66
C VAL A 55 -3.46 -6.75 -10.66
N VAL A 56 -3.75 -5.60 -10.08
CA VAL A 56 -5.13 -5.05 -10.04
C VAL A 56 -5.63 -4.79 -11.45
N ARG A 57 -4.82 -4.17 -12.33
CA ARG A 57 -5.17 -3.94 -13.73
C ARG A 57 -5.58 -5.23 -14.43
N LYS A 58 -4.80 -6.30 -14.24
CA LYS A 58 -5.10 -7.61 -14.83
C LYS A 58 -6.35 -8.25 -14.25
N CYS A 59 -6.52 -8.19 -12.92
CA CYS A 59 -7.69 -8.76 -12.25
C CYS A 59 -8.99 -8.03 -12.61
N LEU A 60 -8.93 -6.74 -12.91
CA LEU A 60 -10.11 -5.92 -13.25
C LEU A 60 -10.45 -5.94 -14.75
N GLN A 61 -9.73 -6.66 -15.59
CA GLN A 61 -10.16 -6.90 -16.96
C GLN A 61 -11.54 -7.59 -16.94
N PRO A 62 -12.53 -7.10 -17.69
CA PRO A 62 -13.92 -7.55 -17.54
C PRO A 62 -14.11 -9.06 -17.72
N ASP A 63 -13.44 -9.66 -18.70
CA ASP A 63 -13.44 -11.09 -18.98
C ASP A 63 -12.80 -11.92 -17.84
N VAL A 64 -11.68 -11.46 -17.33
CA VAL A 64 -10.96 -12.10 -16.22
C VAL A 64 -11.75 -11.99 -14.92
N LEU A 65 -12.28 -10.80 -14.64
CA LEU A 65 -13.04 -10.55 -13.41
C LEU A 65 -14.34 -11.35 -13.37
N LEU A 66 -15.12 -11.35 -14.46
CA LEU A 66 -16.38 -12.09 -14.51
C LEU A 66 -16.16 -13.60 -14.38
N SER A 67 -15.09 -14.12 -14.98
CA SER A 67 -14.78 -15.56 -14.93
C SER A 67 -14.27 -16.01 -13.56
N ASN A 68 -13.65 -15.12 -12.76
CA ASN A 68 -12.94 -15.49 -11.53
C ASN A 68 -13.46 -14.77 -10.27
N LEU A 69 -14.58 -14.08 -10.35
CA LEU A 69 -15.09 -13.24 -9.25
C LEU A 69 -15.21 -13.99 -7.92
N MET A 70 -15.76 -15.20 -7.95
CA MET A 70 -15.96 -16.01 -6.74
C MET A 70 -14.63 -16.48 -6.15
N ASP A 71 -13.66 -16.80 -6.98
CA ASP A 71 -12.32 -17.19 -6.54
C ASP A 71 -11.61 -15.98 -5.90
N TYR A 72 -11.73 -14.80 -6.49
CA TYR A 72 -11.18 -13.58 -5.91
C TYR A 72 -11.78 -13.23 -4.54
N ILE A 73 -13.10 -13.35 -4.41
CA ILE A 73 -13.79 -13.16 -3.12
C ILE A 73 -13.29 -14.19 -2.10
N SER A 74 -13.16 -15.45 -2.48
CA SER A 74 -12.67 -16.53 -1.61
C SER A 74 -11.22 -16.27 -1.17
N ILE A 75 -10.35 -15.88 -2.09
CA ILE A 75 -8.94 -15.54 -1.78
C ILE A 75 -8.88 -14.35 -0.83
N PHE A 76 -9.66 -13.30 -1.10
CA PHE A 76 -9.72 -12.12 -0.25
C PHE A 76 -10.16 -12.47 1.16
N GLN A 77 -11.25 -13.20 1.32
CA GLN A 77 -11.77 -13.61 2.63
C GLN A 77 -10.81 -14.49 3.44
N LYS A 78 -10.01 -15.32 2.76
CA LYS A 78 -9.03 -16.18 3.43
C LYS A 78 -7.77 -15.44 3.90
N ASN A 79 -7.43 -14.33 3.25
CA ASN A 79 -6.13 -13.66 3.44
C ASN A 79 -6.25 -12.25 4.00
N VAL A 80 -7.46 -11.67 4.04
CA VAL A 80 -7.69 -10.30 4.50
C VAL A 80 -8.69 -10.30 5.64
N THR A 81 -8.30 -9.76 6.78
CA THR A 81 -9.21 -9.49 7.89
C THR A 81 -9.89 -8.14 7.64
N THR A 82 -11.22 -8.15 7.51
CA THR A 82 -12.02 -6.97 7.21
C THR A 82 -13.40 -7.07 7.85
N ASP A 83 -14.01 -5.95 8.12
CA ASP A 83 -15.40 -5.81 8.52
C ASP A 83 -16.37 -5.71 7.34
N LEU A 84 -15.85 -5.69 6.10
CA LEU A 84 -16.67 -5.68 4.90
C LEU A 84 -17.37 -7.03 4.71
N SER A 85 -18.69 -6.98 4.52
CA SER A 85 -19.47 -8.15 4.13
C SER A 85 -19.17 -8.59 2.69
N VAL A 86 -19.50 -9.84 2.35
CA VAL A 86 -19.41 -10.33 0.96
C VAL A 86 -20.23 -9.47 0.00
N GLY A 87 -21.40 -8.99 0.45
CA GLY A 87 -22.24 -8.08 -0.31
C GLY A 87 -21.55 -6.76 -0.63
N ASN A 88 -20.84 -6.18 0.37
CA ASN A 88 -20.07 -4.96 0.18
C ASN A 88 -18.90 -5.18 -0.80
N LEU A 89 -18.18 -6.29 -0.67
CA LEU A 89 -17.09 -6.64 -1.58
C LEU A 89 -17.60 -6.82 -3.02
N ALA A 90 -18.72 -7.51 -3.19
CA ALA A 90 -19.35 -7.68 -4.50
C ALA A 90 -19.83 -6.35 -5.08
N TYR A 91 -20.38 -5.45 -4.24
CA TYR A 91 -20.78 -4.11 -4.66
C TYR A 91 -19.59 -3.29 -5.16
N PHE A 92 -18.50 -3.24 -4.40
CA PHE A 92 -17.28 -2.53 -4.80
C PHE A 92 -16.67 -3.13 -6.06
N GLY A 93 -16.58 -4.46 -6.15
CA GLY A 93 -16.10 -5.14 -7.34
C GLY A 93 -16.93 -4.79 -8.58
N LYS A 94 -18.26 -4.86 -8.47
CA LYS A 94 -19.17 -4.50 -9.55
C LYS A 94 -19.07 -3.02 -9.93
N SER A 95 -18.89 -2.15 -8.95
CA SER A 95 -18.75 -0.69 -9.18
C SER A 95 -17.42 -0.35 -9.86
N ALA A 96 -16.38 -1.16 -9.66
CA ALA A 96 -15.09 -0.99 -10.29
C ALA A 96 -15.09 -1.43 -11.78
N ILE A 97 -15.96 -2.38 -12.15
CA ILE A 97 -16.02 -2.89 -13.52
C ILE A 97 -16.38 -1.77 -14.50
N GLY A 98 -15.49 -1.51 -15.44
CA GLY A 98 -15.69 -0.51 -16.50
C GLY A 98 -15.72 0.96 -16.04
N ARG A 99 -15.48 1.22 -14.75
CA ARG A 99 -15.46 2.58 -14.18
C ARG A 99 -14.11 2.95 -13.58
N LEU A 100 -13.36 1.97 -13.09
CA LEU A 100 -12.05 2.23 -12.51
C LEU A 100 -11.03 2.35 -13.63
N ASP A 101 -10.55 3.56 -13.84
CA ASP A 101 -9.39 3.82 -14.68
C ASP A 101 -8.12 3.58 -13.85
N MET A 102 -7.37 2.54 -14.18
CA MET A 102 -6.13 2.19 -13.49
C MET A 102 -5.03 3.25 -13.66
N ASP A 103 -5.13 4.11 -14.65
CA ASP A 103 -4.17 5.20 -14.81
C ASP A 103 -4.45 6.35 -13.84
N SER A 104 -5.71 6.44 -13.35
CA SER A 104 -6.11 7.36 -12.28
C SER A 104 -5.88 6.79 -10.87
N VAL A 105 -5.47 5.52 -10.74
CA VAL A 105 -5.12 4.94 -9.43
C VAL A 105 -3.71 5.34 -9.05
N GLU A 106 -3.60 6.06 -7.95
CA GLU A 106 -2.33 6.50 -7.40
C GLU A 106 -1.97 5.69 -6.14
N PHE A 107 -0.70 5.31 -6.08
CA PHE A 107 -0.09 4.72 -4.89
C PHE A 107 0.88 5.73 -4.32
N VAL A 108 0.60 6.22 -3.13
CA VAL A 108 1.42 7.22 -2.48
C VAL A 108 2.14 6.65 -1.27
N THR A 109 3.34 7.12 -1.03
CA THR A 109 4.07 6.84 0.21
C THR A 109 3.84 8.00 1.15
N LEU A 110 3.47 7.71 2.40
CA LEU A 110 3.30 8.75 3.42
C LEU A 110 4.55 9.63 3.52
N PRO A 111 4.41 10.95 3.49
CA PRO A 111 5.52 11.88 3.68
C PRO A 111 6.30 11.57 4.96
N ASN A 112 7.59 11.39 4.82
CA ASN A 112 8.48 10.98 5.90
C ASN A 112 9.84 11.64 5.77
N GLN A 113 10.57 11.67 6.87
CA GLN A 113 11.95 12.14 6.94
C GLN A 113 12.81 11.14 7.70
N SER A 114 14.10 11.09 7.38
CA SER A 114 15.03 10.23 8.10
C SER A 114 15.21 10.73 9.55
N ALA A 115 15.18 9.78 10.49
CA ALA A 115 15.44 10.04 11.91
C ALA A 115 16.81 9.50 12.37
N GLY A 116 17.64 9.04 11.42
CA GLY A 116 18.84 8.24 11.73
C GLY A 116 18.50 6.76 11.95
N ASP A 117 19.54 5.95 12.08
CA ASP A 117 19.44 4.50 12.41
C ASP A 117 18.39 3.73 11.62
N ALA A 118 18.25 4.03 10.32
CA ALA A 118 17.26 3.42 9.41
C ALA A 118 15.79 3.62 9.82
N HIS A 119 15.49 4.55 10.69
CA HIS A 119 14.13 4.92 11.07
C HIS A 119 13.61 6.09 10.23
N LEU A 120 12.29 6.07 9.97
CA LEU A 120 11.58 7.15 9.29
C LEU A 120 10.54 7.74 10.25
N LEU A 121 10.48 9.06 10.30
CA LEU A 121 9.46 9.79 11.04
C LEU A 121 8.44 10.40 10.08
N PRO A 122 7.15 10.36 10.41
CA PRO A 122 6.12 10.98 9.59
C PRO A 122 6.23 12.51 9.61
N VAL A 123 6.08 13.15 8.46
CA VAL A 123 5.98 14.61 8.34
C VAL A 123 4.51 15.01 8.41
N GLY A 124 4.03 15.29 9.63
CA GLY A 124 2.60 15.44 9.93
C GLY A 124 1.89 16.51 9.11
N SER A 125 2.51 17.67 8.86
CA SER A 125 1.91 18.72 8.04
C SER A 125 1.64 18.30 6.60
N GLN A 126 2.61 17.61 5.98
CA GLN A 126 2.47 17.10 4.62
C GLN A 126 1.46 15.94 4.56
N ILE A 127 1.37 15.12 5.62
CA ILE A 127 0.36 14.06 5.71
C ILE A 127 -1.05 14.65 5.80
N VAL A 128 -1.25 15.72 6.59
CA VAL A 128 -2.54 16.41 6.67
C VAL A 128 -2.96 16.94 5.30
N GLU A 129 -2.04 17.62 4.61
CA GLU A 129 -2.27 18.14 3.26
C GLU A 129 -2.67 17.02 2.29
N MET A 130 -1.86 15.96 2.20
CA MET A 130 -2.12 14.81 1.34
C MET A 130 -3.46 14.13 1.64
N VAL A 131 -3.83 13.99 2.94
CA VAL A 131 -5.08 13.36 3.33
C VAL A 131 -6.27 14.26 2.98
N ASN A 132 -6.18 15.57 3.22
CA ASN A 132 -7.26 16.50 2.87
C ASN A 132 -7.49 16.57 1.37
N GLU A 133 -6.44 16.49 0.55
CA GLU A 133 -6.55 16.52 -0.90
C GLU A 133 -7.11 15.22 -1.49
N GLY A 134 -6.69 14.05 -0.98
CA GLY A 134 -6.96 12.78 -1.65
C GLY A 134 -7.81 11.77 -0.88
N PHE A 135 -7.88 11.85 0.45
CA PHE A 135 -8.44 10.79 1.29
C PHE A 135 -9.45 11.25 2.33
N ASN A 136 -9.70 12.55 2.46
CA ASN A 136 -10.60 13.08 3.46
C ASN A 136 -12.07 12.82 3.08
N PRO A 137 -12.82 11.95 3.80
CA PRO A 137 -14.22 11.69 3.54
C PRO A 137 -15.15 12.72 4.20
N TYR A 138 -14.61 13.69 4.94
CA TYR A 138 -15.38 14.67 5.70
C TYR A 138 -15.54 15.97 4.91
N GLN A 139 -16.53 16.77 5.27
CA GLN A 139 -16.75 18.08 4.66
C GLN A 139 -15.78 19.15 5.15
N SER A 140 -15.15 18.92 6.29
CA SER A 140 -14.14 19.83 6.86
C SER A 140 -12.76 19.20 6.81
N ASP A 141 -11.75 20.02 6.68
CA ASP A 141 -10.38 19.58 6.70
C ASP A 141 -10.01 18.96 8.05
N ILE A 142 -9.27 17.86 7.99
CA ILE A 142 -8.63 17.30 9.17
C ILE A 142 -7.39 18.11 9.54
N SER A 143 -7.03 18.07 10.82
CA SER A 143 -5.85 18.73 11.37
C SER A 143 -4.84 17.71 11.91
N LEU A 144 -3.66 18.18 12.29
CA LEU A 144 -2.66 17.32 12.96
C LEU A 144 -3.17 16.65 14.25
N ARG A 145 -4.17 17.24 14.89
CA ARG A 145 -4.77 16.68 16.11
C ARG A 145 -5.60 15.44 15.84
N ASP A 146 -6.15 15.35 14.66
CA ASP A 146 -7.01 14.24 14.22
C ASP A 146 -6.17 13.03 13.76
N LEU A 147 -4.89 13.26 13.45
CA LEU A 147 -3.94 12.22 13.11
C LEU A 147 -3.24 11.71 14.37
N ASN A 148 -3.46 10.43 14.70
CA ASN A 148 -2.73 9.76 15.78
C ASN A 148 -1.36 9.28 15.27
N LEU A 149 -0.46 10.21 14.95
CA LEU A 149 0.88 9.87 14.48
C LEU A 149 1.77 9.45 15.63
N ALA A 150 2.45 8.31 15.49
CA ALA A 150 3.49 7.88 16.41
C ALA A 150 4.67 8.88 16.37
N GLY A 151 4.85 9.61 17.43
CA GLY A 151 5.93 10.58 17.61
C GLY A 151 5.60 11.49 18.78
N LYS A 152 6.40 11.45 19.82
CA LYS A 152 6.22 12.33 20.98
C LYS A 152 6.24 13.78 20.55
N ARG A 153 5.13 14.49 20.68
CA ARG A 153 5.14 15.95 20.71
C ARG A 153 6.00 16.39 21.90
N PRO A 154 6.94 17.30 21.75
CA PRO A 154 7.51 17.97 22.89
C PRO A 154 6.36 18.70 23.61
N GLY A 155 5.96 18.22 24.79
CA GLY A 155 5.07 18.95 25.70
C GLY A 155 3.58 18.60 25.74
N SER A 156 3.10 17.47 25.21
CA SER A 156 1.70 17.06 25.40
C SER A 156 1.56 15.95 26.44
N SER A 157 1.04 16.30 27.61
CA SER A 157 0.45 15.35 28.55
C SER A 157 -0.80 14.69 27.94
N SER A 158 -0.88 13.38 28.05
CA SER A 158 -2.01 12.57 27.59
C SER A 158 -3.25 12.87 28.43
N THR A 159 -4.18 13.66 27.92
CA THR A 159 -5.57 13.67 28.39
C THR A 159 -6.47 14.10 27.22
N GLY A 160 -7.33 13.21 26.77
CA GLY A 160 -8.46 13.55 25.94
C GLY A 160 -8.71 12.55 24.80
N THR A 161 -9.48 11.51 25.12
CA THR A 161 -10.19 10.72 24.13
C THR A 161 -11.24 11.63 23.48
N THR A 162 -10.95 12.15 22.30
CA THR A 162 -11.97 12.88 21.53
C THR A 162 -12.81 11.85 20.77
N PRO A 163 -14.15 11.92 20.83
CA PRO A 163 -15.01 11.01 20.06
C PRO A 163 -14.76 11.19 18.56
N ARG A 164 -14.57 10.08 17.89
CA ARG A 164 -14.46 10.02 16.42
C ARG A 164 -15.75 10.54 15.80
N PRO A 165 -15.72 11.52 14.87
CA PRO A 165 -16.90 11.95 14.14
C PRO A 165 -17.48 10.77 13.37
N GLN A 166 -18.82 10.60 13.45
CA GLN A 166 -19.52 9.59 12.66
C GLN A 166 -19.74 10.15 11.25
N ALA A 167 -19.46 9.31 10.24
CA ALA A 167 -19.79 9.62 8.86
C ALA A 167 -21.32 9.63 8.68
N THR A 168 -21.84 10.64 8.06
CA THR A 168 -23.25 10.74 7.63
C THR A 168 -23.43 10.13 6.25
#